data_d0e5291d4a40bb89b32fe1b6abe974c4
#
_entry.id   d0e5291d4a40bb89b32fe1b6abe974c4
#
_cell.length_a   1.000
_cell.length_b   1.000
_cell.length_c   1.000
_cell.angle_alpha   90.00
_cell.angle_beta   90.00
_cell.angle_gamma   90.00
#
_symmetry.space_group_name_H-M   'P 1'
#
loop_
_entity.id
_entity.type
_entity.pdbx_description
1 polymer ?
#
loop_
_entity_poly.entity_id
_entity_poly.type
_entity_poly.pdbx_seq_one_letter_code
_entity_poly.pdbx_strand_id
1 'polypeptide(L)'
;MTIEMIKAMFDACYLAGRTRAMLPALPEGVTSSYIHYLDVIDSLERQGLRVRVSDIGEKLDIPRPGVTRTVKEMENRGYLRKTASEEDGRVVYITATEEGKQLSKRYNQDYFACLAPQLADISDEDAACTIRTIERMHRVMSERRGRIDE
;
A
#
# COMPACT_ATOMS: atom_id res chain seq x y z
N MET A 1 3.98 18.52 -24.27
CA MET A 1 4.74 18.62 -22.98
C MET A 1 6.21 18.81 -23.33
N THR A 2 6.87 19.79 -22.72
CA THR A 2 8.28 20.09 -22.98
C THR A 2 9.22 19.20 -22.17
N ILE A 3 10.50 19.15 -22.56
CA ILE A 3 11.54 18.41 -21.81
C ILE A 3 11.70 18.98 -20.40
N GLU A 4 11.65 20.32 -20.26
CA GLU A 4 11.76 21.00 -18.98
C GLU A 4 10.61 20.59 -18.04
N MET A 5 9.38 20.50 -18.57
CA MET A 5 8.23 20.05 -17.78
C MET A 5 8.37 18.60 -17.34
N ILE A 6 8.89 17.71 -18.20
CA ILE A 6 9.17 16.33 -17.83
C ILE A 6 10.18 16.27 -16.68
N LYS A 7 11.27 17.03 -16.76
CA LYS A 7 12.28 17.10 -15.69
C LYS A 7 11.65 17.58 -14.37
N ALA A 8 10.87 18.67 -14.42
CA ALA A 8 10.18 19.19 -13.25
C ALA A 8 9.25 18.18 -12.59
N MET A 9 8.56 17.34 -13.38
CA MET A 9 7.74 16.24 -12.84
C MET A 9 8.59 15.19 -12.10
N PHE A 10 9.79 14.86 -12.59
CA PHE A 10 10.68 13.92 -11.88
C PHE A 10 11.27 14.55 -10.62
N ASP A 11 11.58 15.85 -10.63
CA ASP A 11 12.02 16.59 -9.44
C ASP A 11 10.90 16.61 -8.37
N ALA A 12 9.64 16.79 -8.78
CA ALA A 12 8.49 16.67 -7.89
C ALA A 12 8.34 15.26 -7.30
N CYS A 13 8.58 14.19 -8.09
CA CYS A 13 8.61 12.84 -7.57
C CYS A 13 9.73 12.61 -6.55
N TYR A 14 10.90 13.22 -6.73
CA TYR A 14 11.98 13.18 -5.75
C TYR A 14 11.56 13.85 -4.43
N LEU A 15 10.93 15.03 -4.52
CA LEU A 15 10.38 15.72 -3.34
C LEU A 15 9.29 14.90 -2.66
N ALA A 16 8.39 14.27 -3.41
CA ALA A 16 7.36 13.38 -2.88
C ALA A 16 7.96 12.19 -2.11
N GLY A 17 9.05 11.61 -2.61
CA GLY A 17 9.80 10.58 -1.88
C GLY A 17 10.34 11.06 -0.54
N ARG A 18 10.88 12.29 -0.48
CA ARG A 18 11.33 12.92 0.78
C ARG A 18 10.17 13.20 1.73
N THR A 19 9.05 13.69 1.20
CA THR A 19 7.83 13.93 1.99
C THR A 19 7.33 12.62 2.61
N ARG A 20 7.33 11.53 1.86
CA ARG A 20 6.97 10.21 2.38
C ARG A 20 7.92 9.73 3.51
N ALA A 21 9.21 10.08 3.44
CA ALA A 21 10.18 9.73 4.48
C ALA A 21 9.96 10.50 5.80
N MET A 22 9.13 11.55 5.80
CA MET A 22 8.73 12.29 7.00
C MET A 22 7.53 11.67 7.73
N LEU A 23 6.93 10.59 7.21
CA LEU A 23 5.90 9.85 7.92
C LEU A 23 6.42 9.34 9.27
N PRO A 24 5.55 9.16 10.29
CA PRO A 24 5.95 8.70 11.61
C PRO A 24 6.76 7.41 11.55
N ALA A 25 7.77 7.32 12.40
CA ALA A 25 8.55 6.10 12.55
C ALA A 25 7.63 4.95 12.99
N LEU A 26 7.77 3.82 12.32
CA LEU A 26 7.04 2.61 12.64
C LEU A 26 7.68 1.91 13.85
N PRO A 27 6.93 1.09 14.61
CA PRO A 27 7.48 0.27 15.68
C PRO A 27 8.62 -0.63 15.20
N GLU A 28 9.50 -1.03 16.10
CA GLU A 28 10.63 -1.91 15.79
C GLU A 28 10.16 -3.19 15.08
N GLY A 29 10.80 -3.48 13.94
CA GLY A 29 10.50 -4.64 13.11
C GLY A 29 9.20 -4.54 12.29
N VAL A 30 8.49 -3.41 12.32
CA VAL A 30 7.36 -3.11 11.43
C VAL A 30 7.88 -2.35 10.22
N THR A 31 7.51 -2.79 9.04
CA THR A 31 7.85 -2.13 7.77
C THR A 31 6.65 -1.40 7.18
N SER A 32 6.92 -0.44 6.29
CA SER A 32 5.84 0.25 5.55
C SER A 32 4.97 -0.72 4.75
N SER A 33 5.54 -1.84 4.29
CA SER A 33 4.78 -2.90 3.61
C SER A 33 3.66 -3.46 4.50
N TYR A 34 3.91 -3.64 5.81
CA TYR A 34 2.87 -4.14 6.72
C TYR A 34 1.67 -3.22 6.78
N ILE A 35 1.91 -1.90 6.80
CA ILE A 35 0.83 -0.90 6.81
C ILE A 35 0.01 -0.98 5.53
N HIS A 36 0.65 -1.14 4.36
CA HIS A 36 -0.05 -1.31 3.10
C HIS A 36 -0.86 -2.62 3.04
N TYR A 37 -0.32 -3.71 3.57
CA TYR A 37 -1.05 -4.98 3.63
C TYR A 37 -2.29 -4.88 4.50
N LEU A 38 -2.18 -4.25 5.67
CA LEU A 38 -3.30 -4.04 6.58
C LEU A 38 -4.38 -3.14 5.95
N ASP A 39 -3.98 -2.10 5.22
CA ASP A 39 -4.89 -1.20 4.51
C ASP A 39 -5.68 -1.94 3.41
N VAL A 40 -4.98 -2.77 2.62
CA VAL A 40 -5.63 -3.60 1.59
C VAL A 40 -6.60 -4.60 2.20
N ILE A 41 -6.21 -5.28 3.29
CA ILE A 41 -7.07 -6.24 3.98
C ILE A 41 -8.32 -5.54 4.51
N ASP A 42 -8.17 -4.42 5.22
CA ASP A 42 -9.30 -3.63 5.75
C ASP A 42 -10.24 -3.15 4.63
N SER A 43 -9.68 -2.65 3.52
CA SER A 43 -10.45 -2.22 2.35
C SER A 43 -11.27 -3.35 1.72
N LEU A 44 -10.71 -4.55 1.59
CA LEU A 44 -11.40 -5.71 1.03
C LEU A 44 -12.46 -6.26 1.99
N GLU A 45 -12.15 -6.32 3.30
CA GLU A 45 -13.11 -6.76 4.33
C GLU A 45 -14.32 -5.81 4.41
N ARG A 46 -14.14 -4.50 4.27
CA ARG A 46 -15.25 -3.52 4.20
C ARG A 46 -16.14 -3.71 2.98
N GLN A 47 -15.63 -4.29 1.89
CA GLN A 47 -16.41 -4.67 0.71
C GLN A 47 -17.13 -6.03 0.90
N GLY A 48 -17.02 -6.66 2.07
CA GLY A 48 -17.61 -7.95 2.36
C GLY A 48 -16.83 -9.15 1.81
N LEU A 49 -15.58 -8.94 1.38
CA LEU A 49 -14.75 -9.99 0.78
C LEU A 49 -13.95 -10.73 1.86
N ARG A 50 -13.81 -12.05 1.68
CA ARG A 50 -12.87 -12.87 2.44
C ARG A 50 -11.52 -12.85 1.75
N VAL A 51 -10.52 -12.26 2.38
CA VAL A 51 -9.23 -11.92 1.75
C VAL A 51 -8.32 -13.14 1.64
N ARG A 52 -7.74 -13.35 0.45
CA ARG A 52 -6.71 -14.37 0.16
C ARG A 52 -5.38 -13.72 -0.18
N VAL A 53 -4.30 -14.51 -0.14
CA VAL A 53 -2.95 -14.06 -0.56
C VAL A 53 -2.96 -13.51 -1.99
N SER A 54 -3.73 -14.12 -2.91
CA SER A 54 -3.89 -13.63 -4.29
C SER A 54 -4.46 -12.22 -4.35
N ASP A 55 -5.49 -11.94 -3.54
CA ASP A 55 -6.21 -10.68 -3.57
C ASP A 55 -5.30 -9.51 -3.11
N ILE A 56 -4.45 -9.79 -2.12
CA ILE A 56 -3.41 -8.83 -1.69
C ILE A 56 -2.39 -8.59 -2.80
N GLY A 57 -1.93 -9.67 -3.47
CA GLY A 57 -0.97 -9.60 -4.56
C GLY A 57 -1.48 -8.77 -5.74
N GLU A 58 -2.71 -8.98 -6.13
CA GLU A 58 -3.37 -8.22 -7.21
C GLU A 58 -3.50 -6.73 -6.86
N LYS A 59 -3.93 -6.42 -5.62
CA LYS A 59 -4.09 -5.03 -5.17
C LYS A 59 -2.79 -4.26 -5.07
N LEU A 60 -1.70 -4.92 -4.66
CA LEU A 60 -0.40 -4.30 -4.44
C LEU A 60 0.55 -4.44 -5.64
N ASP A 61 0.14 -5.15 -6.69
CA ASP A 61 1.00 -5.51 -7.84
C ASP A 61 2.31 -6.20 -7.39
N ILE A 62 2.17 -7.18 -6.48
CA ILE A 62 3.29 -7.93 -5.92
C ILE A 62 3.16 -9.41 -6.28
N PRO A 63 4.23 -10.05 -6.78
CA PRO A 63 4.25 -11.48 -7.05
C PRO A 63 3.93 -12.32 -5.80
N ARG A 64 3.12 -13.37 -5.99
CA ARG A 64 2.64 -14.25 -4.91
C ARG A 64 3.71 -14.71 -3.90
N PRO A 65 4.95 -15.07 -4.29
CA PRO A 65 5.98 -15.46 -3.33
C PRO A 65 6.34 -14.36 -2.34
N GLY A 66 6.39 -13.10 -2.80
CA GLY A 66 6.64 -11.93 -1.95
C GLY A 66 5.50 -11.71 -0.94
N VAL A 67 4.24 -11.81 -1.42
CA VAL A 67 3.07 -11.70 -0.55
C VAL A 67 3.06 -12.79 0.51
N THR A 68 3.28 -14.05 0.12
CA THR A 68 3.30 -15.20 1.03
C THR A 68 4.34 -15.02 2.14
N ARG A 69 5.54 -14.53 1.80
CA ARG A 69 6.60 -14.26 2.78
C ARG A 69 6.18 -13.17 3.77
N THR A 70 5.70 -12.04 3.29
CA THR A 70 5.29 -10.92 4.14
C THR A 70 4.11 -11.31 5.05
N VAL A 71 3.11 -12.01 4.51
CA VAL A 71 1.98 -12.52 5.31
C VAL A 71 2.45 -13.46 6.42
N LYS A 72 3.43 -14.34 6.13
CA LYS A 72 4.00 -15.23 7.15
C LYS A 72 4.77 -14.44 8.23
N GLU A 73 5.52 -13.42 7.85
CA GLU A 73 6.23 -12.55 8.81
C GLU A 73 5.24 -11.80 9.70
N MET A 74 4.17 -11.24 9.12
CA MET A 74 3.13 -10.53 9.87
C MET A 74 2.33 -11.47 10.79
N GLU A 75 2.07 -12.70 10.36
CA GLU A 75 1.44 -13.72 11.20
C GLU A 75 2.32 -14.09 12.40
N ASN A 76 3.62 -14.32 12.19
CA ASN A 76 4.57 -14.63 13.26
C ASN A 76 4.70 -13.48 14.28
N ARG A 77 4.43 -12.25 13.87
CA ARG A 77 4.42 -11.06 14.72
C ARG A 77 3.06 -10.77 15.36
N GLY A 78 2.05 -11.58 15.08
CA GLY A 78 0.72 -11.45 15.65
C GLY A 78 -0.18 -10.40 14.98
N TYR A 79 0.20 -9.83 13.83
CA TYR A 79 -0.62 -8.83 13.14
C TYR A 79 -1.69 -9.42 12.21
N LEU A 80 -1.47 -10.62 11.72
CA LEU A 80 -2.40 -11.34 10.86
C LEU A 80 -2.69 -12.74 11.42
N ARG A 81 -3.83 -13.29 11.00
CA ARG A 81 -4.23 -14.67 11.25
C ARG A 81 -4.65 -15.33 9.95
N LYS A 82 -4.27 -16.59 9.79
CA LYS A 82 -4.72 -17.46 8.71
C LYS A 82 -5.82 -18.38 9.20
N THR A 83 -6.87 -18.52 8.39
CA THR A 83 -7.99 -19.43 8.67
C THR A 83 -8.27 -20.25 7.42
N ALA A 84 -8.23 -21.57 7.53
CA ALA A 84 -8.64 -22.44 6.44
C ALA A 84 -10.14 -22.29 6.16
N SER A 85 -10.53 -22.43 4.90
CA SER A 85 -11.94 -22.48 4.54
C SER A 85 -12.57 -23.77 5.07
N GLU A 86 -13.78 -23.68 5.59
CA GLU A 86 -14.55 -24.83 6.02
C GLU A 86 -15.05 -25.65 4.81
N GLU A 87 -15.24 -25.02 3.65
CA GLU A 87 -15.75 -25.64 2.43
C GLU A 87 -14.62 -26.30 1.61
N ASP A 88 -13.44 -25.68 1.56
CA ASP A 88 -12.26 -26.20 0.85
C ASP A 88 -11.00 -25.87 1.66
N GLY A 89 -10.46 -26.87 2.35
CA GLY A 89 -9.25 -26.74 3.18
C GLY A 89 -7.97 -26.28 2.41
N ARG A 90 -8.01 -26.23 1.08
CA ARG A 90 -6.93 -25.67 0.26
C ARG A 90 -6.95 -24.16 0.20
N VAL A 91 -8.11 -23.57 0.50
CA VAL A 91 -8.30 -22.11 0.53
C VAL A 91 -7.99 -21.60 1.92
N VAL A 92 -7.09 -20.62 2.00
CA VAL A 92 -6.71 -19.96 3.25
C VAL A 92 -7.07 -18.49 3.16
N TYR A 93 -7.82 -18.02 4.14
CA TYR A 93 -8.18 -16.62 4.31
C TYR A 93 -7.25 -15.92 5.29
N ILE A 94 -7.03 -14.64 5.05
CA ILE A 94 -6.18 -13.76 5.84
C ILE A 94 -7.06 -12.72 6.50
N THR A 95 -6.92 -12.55 7.82
CA THR A 95 -7.62 -11.50 8.58
C THR A 95 -6.64 -10.76 9.47
N ALA A 96 -6.90 -9.48 9.73
CA ALA A 96 -6.13 -8.73 10.71
C ALA A 96 -6.53 -9.15 12.13
N THR A 97 -5.53 -9.32 13.00
CA THR A 97 -5.75 -9.50 14.45
C THR A 97 -6.13 -8.15 15.09
N GLU A 98 -6.44 -8.14 16.38
CA GLU A 98 -6.68 -6.88 17.08
C GLU A 98 -5.44 -5.97 17.08
N GLU A 99 -4.25 -6.53 17.27
CA GLU A 99 -2.97 -5.82 17.18
C GLU A 99 -2.73 -5.26 15.78
N GLY A 100 -3.07 -6.04 14.73
CA GLY A 100 -3.00 -5.58 13.34
C GLY A 100 -3.96 -4.42 13.07
N LYS A 101 -5.19 -4.50 13.58
CA LYS A 101 -6.18 -3.42 13.44
C LYS A 101 -5.76 -2.14 14.17
N GLN A 102 -5.19 -2.25 15.37
CA GLN A 102 -4.66 -1.10 16.12
C GLN A 102 -3.48 -0.46 15.39
N LEU A 103 -2.58 -1.27 14.83
CA LEU A 103 -1.47 -0.79 14.00
C LEU A 103 -2.00 -0.04 12.76
N SER A 104 -2.96 -0.62 12.04
CA SER A 104 -3.58 0.01 10.88
C SER A 104 -4.29 1.31 11.25
N LYS A 105 -5.09 1.30 12.31
CA LYS A 105 -5.78 2.49 12.78
C LYS A 105 -4.81 3.63 13.04
N ARG A 106 -3.73 3.38 13.79
CA ARG A 106 -2.75 4.41 14.16
C ARG A 106 -2.05 5.04 12.95
N TYR A 107 -1.64 4.24 11.97
CA TYR A 107 -0.79 4.69 10.87
C TYR A 107 -1.55 4.97 9.56
N ASN A 108 -2.73 4.39 9.35
CA ASN A 108 -3.57 4.65 8.18
C ASN A 108 -4.74 5.60 8.45
N GLN A 109 -5.23 5.70 9.68
CA GLN A 109 -6.42 6.50 9.98
C GLN A 109 -6.10 7.71 10.86
N ASP A 110 -5.62 7.48 12.09
CA ASP A 110 -5.45 8.56 13.07
C ASP A 110 -4.42 9.60 12.61
N TYR A 111 -3.29 9.15 12.05
CA TYR A 111 -2.27 10.06 11.55
C TYR A 111 -2.77 10.93 10.39
N PHE A 112 -3.40 10.31 9.39
CA PHE A 112 -3.90 11.07 8.24
C PHE A 112 -5.12 11.93 8.59
N ALA A 113 -5.95 11.52 9.55
CA ALA A 113 -7.03 12.36 10.09
C ALA A 113 -6.49 13.63 10.75
N CYS A 114 -5.36 13.54 11.46
CA CYS A 114 -4.68 14.70 12.03
C CYS A 114 -4.03 15.62 10.98
N LEU A 115 -3.59 15.04 9.85
CA LEU A 115 -2.95 15.78 8.77
C LEU A 115 -3.96 16.47 7.84
N ALA A 116 -5.15 15.89 7.65
CA ALA A 116 -6.15 16.36 6.71
C ALA A 116 -6.50 17.86 6.84
N PRO A 117 -6.69 18.44 8.04
CA PRO A 117 -6.97 19.87 8.16
C PRO A 117 -5.82 20.77 7.69
N GLN A 118 -4.57 20.29 7.72
CA GLN A 118 -3.37 21.02 7.31
C GLN A 118 -3.17 21.02 5.79
N LEU A 119 -3.87 20.14 5.08
CA LEU A 119 -3.86 20.00 3.62
C LEU A 119 -5.19 20.44 2.98
N ALA A 120 -6.04 21.14 3.74
CA ALA A 120 -7.39 21.53 3.31
C ALA A 120 -7.40 22.56 2.16
N ASP A 121 -6.27 23.18 1.84
CA ASP A 121 -6.07 24.07 0.68
C ASP A 121 -5.80 23.30 -0.62
N ILE A 122 -5.54 21.98 -0.56
CA ILE A 122 -5.42 21.13 -1.73
C ILE A 122 -6.81 20.60 -2.09
N SER A 123 -7.29 20.91 -3.30
CA SER A 123 -8.57 20.39 -3.75
C SER A 123 -8.52 18.89 -4.04
N ASP A 124 -9.66 18.19 -3.88
CA ASP A 124 -9.79 16.78 -4.26
C ASP A 124 -9.45 16.54 -5.74
N GLU A 125 -9.75 17.52 -6.61
CA GLU A 125 -9.44 17.47 -8.03
C GLU A 125 -7.92 17.51 -8.28
N ASP A 126 -7.19 18.39 -7.62
CA ASP A 126 -5.73 18.49 -7.73
C ASP A 126 -5.05 17.24 -7.15
N ALA A 127 -5.54 16.74 -6.02
CA ALA A 127 -5.06 15.51 -5.43
C ALA A 127 -5.27 14.32 -6.39
N ALA A 128 -6.47 14.16 -6.94
CA ALA A 128 -6.78 13.10 -7.89
C ALA A 128 -5.97 13.24 -9.20
N CYS A 129 -5.75 14.46 -9.69
CA CYS A 129 -4.90 14.72 -10.85
C CYS A 129 -3.45 14.29 -10.58
N THR A 130 -2.91 14.65 -9.42
CA THR A 130 -1.56 14.28 -9.00
C THR A 130 -1.40 12.77 -8.93
N ILE A 131 -2.35 12.05 -8.30
CA ILE A 131 -2.35 10.58 -8.20
C ILE A 131 -2.31 9.95 -9.60
N ARG A 132 -3.25 10.31 -10.47
CA ARG A 132 -3.30 9.78 -11.86
C ARG A 132 -2.01 10.04 -12.64
N THR A 133 -1.40 11.21 -12.43
CA THR A 133 -0.16 11.58 -13.10
C THR A 133 1.00 10.70 -12.65
N ILE A 134 1.14 10.49 -11.34
CA ILE A 134 2.18 9.62 -10.75
C ILE A 134 1.99 8.16 -11.23
N GLU A 135 0.77 7.65 -11.20
CA GLU A 135 0.44 6.30 -11.69
C GLU A 135 0.80 6.12 -13.18
N ARG A 136 0.49 7.14 -14.00
CA ARG A 136 0.85 7.12 -15.43
C ARG A 136 2.36 7.12 -15.63
N MET A 137 3.09 7.96 -14.90
CA MET A 137 4.56 8.00 -14.95
C MET A 137 5.16 6.65 -14.54
N HIS A 138 4.69 6.08 -13.43
CA HIS A 138 5.13 4.77 -12.94
C HIS A 138 4.93 3.68 -13.99
N ARG A 139 3.75 3.62 -14.60
CA ARG A 139 3.43 2.65 -15.67
C ARG A 139 4.38 2.76 -16.84
N VAL A 140 4.58 3.98 -17.38
CA VAL A 140 5.49 4.22 -18.51
C VAL A 140 6.91 3.81 -18.19
N MET A 141 7.39 4.11 -16.99
CA MET A 141 8.77 3.75 -16.58
C MET A 141 8.93 2.24 -16.38
N SER A 142 7.92 1.57 -15.83
CA SER A 142 7.93 0.12 -15.65
C SER A 142 7.95 -0.63 -16.99
N GLU A 143 7.13 -0.18 -17.95
CA GLU A 143 7.12 -0.75 -19.32
C GLU A 143 8.46 -0.56 -20.06
N ARG A 144 9.12 0.59 -19.85
CA ARG A 144 10.43 0.86 -20.46
C ARG A 144 11.55 0.03 -19.85
N ARG A 145 11.51 -0.19 -18.53
CA ARG A 145 12.51 -1.01 -17.84
C ARG A 145 12.50 -2.45 -18.37
N GLY A 146 11.33 -3.03 -18.56
CA GLY A 146 11.20 -4.37 -19.15
C GLY A 146 11.73 -4.50 -20.58
N ARG A 147 11.90 -3.37 -21.32
CA ARG A 147 12.46 -3.37 -22.70
C ARG A 147 13.97 -3.11 -22.76
N ILE A 148 14.58 -2.66 -21.68
CA ILE A 148 16.04 -2.38 -21.63
C ILE A 148 16.80 -3.65 -21.22
N ASP A 149 16.12 -4.58 -20.54
CA ASP A 149 16.67 -5.85 -20.09
C ASP A 149 16.52 -6.98 -21.17
N GLU A 150 15.95 -6.67 -22.36
CA GLU A 150 15.93 -7.49 -23.58
C GLU A 150 17.01 -7.03 -24.58
#